data_bf2215305f738c39d8579fa731efac40
#
_entry.id   bf2215305f738c39d8579fa731efac40
#
_cell.length_a   1.000
_cell.length_b   1.000
_cell.length_c   1.000
_cell.angle_alpha   90.00
_cell.angle_beta   90.00
_cell.angle_gamma   90.00
#
_symmetry.space_group_name_H-M   'P 1'
#
loop_
_entity.id
_entity.type
_entity.pdbx_description
1 polymer ?
#
loop_
_entity_poly.entity_id
_entity_poly.type
_entity_poly.pdbx_seq_one_letter_code
_entity_poly.pdbx_strand_id
1 'polypeptide(L)'
;TRELCDAILGCPGGLTEKALAANLLVEVYIRQSDSRLALEAALCWLGVFGIQIGRYPEDADCDEAWERFCNRANDAPQHLFAPLSRMENPETEAVMNLLYSASICASFICPRLHFLLLCRMMHLTLDHGITGASTTAMAWFGVLIGHRYAEYRLGFQYGTLARELGNRP
;
A
#
# COMPACT_ATOMS: atom_id res chain seq x y z
N THR A 1 -15.36 -2.41 -15.51
CA THR A 1 -14.76 -2.44 -14.15
C THR A 1 -15.65 -1.74 -13.15
N ARG A 2 -16.14 -0.53 -13.44
CA ARG A 2 -17.01 0.26 -12.56
C ARG A 2 -18.34 -0.44 -12.26
N GLU A 3 -18.99 -1.00 -13.29
CA GLU A 3 -20.23 -1.77 -13.14
C GLU A 3 -20.07 -2.99 -12.21
N LEU A 4 -18.93 -3.68 -12.28
CA LEU A 4 -18.62 -4.79 -11.39
C LEU A 4 -18.38 -4.32 -9.94
N CYS A 5 -17.69 -3.19 -9.76
CA CYS A 5 -17.53 -2.59 -8.44
C CYS A 5 -18.89 -2.19 -7.85
N ASP A 6 -19.75 -1.55 -8.65
CA ASP A 6 -21.09 -1.13 -8.25
C ASP A 6 -21.98 -2.36 -7.91
N ALA A 7 -21.88 -3.45 -8.69
CA ALA A 7 -22.59 -4.69 -8.41
C ALA A 7 -22.18 -5.33 -7.09
N ILE A 8 -20.88 -5.40 -6.79
CA ILE A 8 -20.36 -5.90 -5.52
C ILE A 8 -20.78 -4.99 -4.35
N LEU A 9 -20.76 -3.66 -4.55
CA LEU A 9 -21.23 -2.70 -3.55
C LEU A 9 -22.70 -2.87 -3.21
N GLY A 10 -23.52 -3.23 -4.19
CA GLY A 10 -24.97 -3.52 -4.03
C GLY A 10 -25.26 -4.87 -3.34
N CYS A 11 -24.29 -5.77 -3.24
CA CYS A 11 -24.49 -7.06 -2.56
C CYS A 11 -24.62 -6.87 -1.04
N PRO A 12 -25.48 -7.66 -0.37
CA PRO A 12 -25.53 -7.71 1.08
C PRO A 12 -24.19 -8.26 1.60
N GLY A 13 -23.62 -7.60 2.63
CA GLY A 13 -22.35 -7.99 3.24
C GLY A 13 -21.65 -6.81 3.92
N GLY A 14 -20.80 -7.10 4.88
CA GLY A 14 -19.98 -6.12 5.57
C GLY A 14 -18.83 -5.60 4.71
N LEU A 15 -18.14 -4.58 5.22
CA LEU A 15 -16.99 -4.00 4.53
C LEU A 15 -15.86 -5.00 4.33
N THR A 16 -15.66 -5.91 5.27
CA THR A 16 -14.63 -6.97 5.16
C THR A 16 -14.90 -7.90 3.97
N GLU A 17 -16.15 -8.40 3.81
CA GLU A 17 -16.50 -9.25 2.68
C GLU A 17 -16.34 -8.52 1.35
N LYS A 18 -16.71 -7.23 1.32
CA LYS A 18 -16.52 -6.38 0.14
C LYS A 18 -15.04 -6.17 -0.19
N ALA A 19 -14.20 -5.98 0.82
CA ALA A 19 -12.77 -5.84 0.63
C ALA A 19 -12.13 -7.14 0.10
N LEU A 20 -12.55 -8.30 0.60
CA LEU A 20 -12.10 -9.59 0.09
C LEU A 20 -12.54 -9.80 -1.36
N ALA A 21 -13.80 -9.48 -1.70
CA ALA A 21 -14.28 -9.56 -3.08
C ALA A 21 -13.53 -8.62 -4.02
N ALA A 22 -13.21 -7.40 -3.57
CA ALA A 22 -12.38 -6.46 -4.31
C ALA A 22 -10.97 -7.00 -4.58
N ASN A 23 -10.33 -7.60 -3.56
CA ASN A 23 -9.02 -8.23 -3.72
C ASN A 23 -9.07 -9.36 -4.76
N LEU A 24 -10.08 -10.24 -4.69
CA LEU A 24 -10.25 -11.31 -5.68
C LEU A 24 -10.44 -10.77 -7.10
N LEU A 25 -11.22 -9.72 -7.27
CA LEU A 25 -11.41 -9.09 -8.59
C LEU A 25 -10.10 -8.53 -9.14
N VAL A 26 -9.33 -7.84 -8.31
CA VAL A 26 -8.01 -7.31 -8.69
C VAL A 26 -7.06 -8.43 -9.07
N GLU A 27 -7.03 -9.53 -8.29
CA GLU A 27 -6.21 -10.70 -8.62
C GLU A 27 -6.60 -11.35 -9.95
N VAL A 28 -7.91 -11.42 -10.27
CA VAL A 28 -8.37 -11.92 -11.57
C VAL A 28 -7.78 -11.11 -12.71
N TYR A 29 -7.82 -9.77 -12.62
CA TYR A 29 -7.22 -8.91 -13.65
C TYR A 29 -5.70 -9.05 -13.72
N ILE A 30 -5.02 -9.18 -12.58
CA ILE A 30 -3.56 -9.44 -12.56
C ILE A 30 -3.24 -10.75 -13.27
N ARG A 31 -3.98 -11.83 -13.01
CA ARG A 31 -3.79 -13.14 -13.67
C ARG A 31 -4.08 -13.10 -15.18
N GLN A 32 -4.96 -12.20 -15.61
CA GLN A 32 -5.21 -11.93 -17.03
C GLN A 32 -4.15 -11.04 -17.67
N SER A 33 -3.10 -10.66 -16.91
CA SER A 33 -2.06 -9.72 -17.34
C SER A 33 -2.58 -8.34 -17.69
N ASP A 34 -3.75 -7.96 -17.16
CA ASP A 34 -4.35 -6.63 -17.35
C ASP A 34 -4.11 -5.75 -16.09
N SER A 35 -2.85 -5.35 -15.90
CA SER A 35 -2.45 -4.50 -14.78
C SER A 35 -3.19 -3.16 -14.76
N ARG A 36 -3.70 -2.69 -15.91
CA ARG A 36 -4.43 -1.43 -16.00
C ARG A 36 -5.82 -1.55 -15.39
N LEU A 37 -6.57 -2.58 -15.77
CA LEU A 37 -7.89 -2.85 -15.18
C LEU A 37 -7.77 -3.21 -13.70
N ALA A 38 -6.73 -3.98 -13.34
CA ALA A 38 -6.44 -4.30 -11.93
C ALA A 38 -6.25 -3.03 -11.10
N LEU A 39 -5.42 -2.09 -11.58
CA LEU A 39 -5.18 -0.82 -10.91
C LEU A 39 -6.44 0.05 -10.81
N GLU A 40 -7.22 0.14 -11.89
CA GLU A 40 -8.49 0.88 -11.90
C GLU A 40 -9.48 0.33 -10.87
N ALA A 41 -9.63 -0.98 -10.82
CA ALA A 41 -10.48 -1.65 -9.85
C ALA A 41 -10.00 -1.38 -8.42
N ALA A 42 -8.70 -1.54 -8.16
CA ALA A 42 -8.12 -1.32 -6.85
C ALA A 42 -8.31 0.12 -6.37
N LEU A 43 -8.04 1.13 -7.21
CA LEU A 43 -8.24 2.54 -6.86
C LEU A 43 -9.72 2.89 -6.60
N CYS A 44 -10.64 2.30 -7.38
CA CYS A 44 -12.07 2.46 -7.16
C CYS A 44 -12.47 1.96 -5.76
N TRP A 45 -12.02 0.76 -5.41
CA TRP A 45 -12.30 0.16 -4.10
C TRP A 45 -11.63 0.87 -2.94
N LEU A 46 -10.38 1.32 -3.12
CA LEU A 46 -9.68 2.13 -2.12
C LEU A 46 -10.46 3.42 -1.81
N GLY A 47 -11.10 4.02 -2.82
CA GLY A 47 -11.99 5.16 -2.63
C GLY A 47 -13.21 4.85 -1.75
N VAL A 48 -13.78 3.64 -1.86
CA VAL A 48 -14.87 3.18 -0.99
C VAL A 48 -14.44 3.07 0.48
N PHE A 49 -13.17 2.67 0.71
CA PHE A 49 -12.58 2.61 2.05
C PHE A 49 -12.00 3.95 2.53
N GLY A 50 -12.34 5.07 1.85
CA GLY A 50 -11.92 6.41 2.24
C GLY A 50 -10.46 6.74 1.88
N ILE A 51 -9.80 5.90 1.08
CA ILE A 51 -8.43 6.13 0.59
C ILE A 51 -8.51 6.67 -0.83
N GLN A 52 -8.44 7.99 -0.97
CA GLN A 52 -8.43 8.64 -2.26
C GLN A 52 -7.00 8.96 -2.69
N ILE A 53 -6.57 8.40 -3.81
CA ILE A 53 -5.28 8.65 -4.42
C ILE A 53 -5.52 8.99 -5.90
N GLY A 54 -4.97 10.11 -6.33
CA GLY A 54 -5.07 10.55 -7.73
C GLY A 54 -4.40 9.55 -8.66
N ARG A 55 -5.05 9.24 -9.78
CA ARG A 55 -4.55 8.25 -10.76
C ARG A 55 -3.25 8.70 -11.44
N TYR A 56 -3.08 10.00 -11.61
CA TYR A 56 -1.94 10.61 -12.29
C TYR A 56 -1.32 11.67 -11.37
N PRO A 57 -0.61 11.26 -10.31
CA PRO A 57 0.01 12.20 -9.38
C PRO A 57 1.20 12.90 -10.04
N GLU A 58 1.44 14.12 -9.58
CA GLU A 58 2.60 14.91 -9.93
C GLU A 58 3.77 14.69 -8.96
N ASP A 59 4.92 15.25 -9.26
CA ASP A 59 6.08 15.16 -8.36
C ASP A 59 5.82 15.87 -7.03
N ALA A 60 5.08 16.97 -7.05
CA ALA A 60 4.67 17.70 -5.85
C ALA A 60 3.84 16.83 -4.89
N ASP A 61 2.95 15.97 -5.40
CA ASP A 61 2.16 15.05 -4.56
C ASP A 61 3.07 14.05 -3.82
N CYS A 62 4.11 13.58 -4.52
CA CYS A 62 5.10 12.67 -3.92
C CYS A 62 5.93 13.37 -2.84
N ASP A 63 6.36 14.62 -3.10
CA ASP A 63 7.17 15.40 -2.17
C ASP A 63 6.36 15.74 -0.91
N GLU A 64 5.09 16.12 -1.06
CA GLU A 64 4.18 16.33 0.07
C GLU A 64 3.96 15.03 0.88
N ALA A 65 3.78 13.90 0.20
CA ALA A 65 3.62 12.61 0.87
C ALA A 65 4.88 12.19 1.63
N TRP A 66 6.07 12.47 1.06
CA TRP A 66 7.35 12.24 1.70
C TRP A 66 7.54 13.12 2.94
N GLU A 67 7.32 14.43 2.82
CA GLU A 67 7.40 15.36 3.95
C GLU A 67 6.44 14.97 5.08
N ARG A 68 5.20 14.63 4.74
CA ARG A 68 4.20 14.16 5.71
C ARG A 68 4.66 12.89 6.42
N PHE A 69 5.27 11.97 5.69
CA PHE A 69 5.82 10.75 6.27
C PHE A 69 7.01 11.06 7.17
N CYS A 70 7.95 11.89 6.76
CA CYS A 70 9.11 12.30 7.56
C CYS A 70 8.70 13.01 8.85
N ASN A 71 7.72 13.90 8.79
CA ASN A 71 7.21 14.61 9.96
C ASN A 71 6.58 13.66 11.01
N ARG A 72 6.04 12.55 10.55
CA ARG A 72 5.48 11.52 11.42
C ARG A 72 6.55 10.53 11.88
N ALA A 73 7.44 10.13 10.99
CA ALA A 73 8.50 9.15 11.21
C ALA A 73 9.83 9.86 11.49
N ASN A 74 9.86 10.68 12.54
CA ASN A 74 11.04 11.46 12.94
C ASN A 74 12.11 10.64 13.70
N ASP A 75 11.92 9.34 13.86
CA ASP A 75 12.85 8.43 14.54
C ASP A 75 13.35 7.34 13.56
N ALA A 76 14.35 6.59 13.98
CA ALA A 76 14.90 5.49 13.19
C ALA A 76 13.83 4.40 12.93
N PRO A 77 13.80 3.79 11.72
CA PRO A 77 12.79 2.78 11.37
C PRO A 77 12.66 1.65 12.40
N GLN A 78 13.77 1.20 12.99
CA GLN A 78 13.77 0.15 13.99
C GLN A 78 12.98 0.54 15.25
N HIS A 79 13.05 1.79 15.68
CA HIS A 79 12.32 2.27 16.84
C HIS A 79 10.82 2.41 16.56
N LEU A 80 10.47 2.76 15.34
CA LEU A 80 9.07 2.99 14.94
C LEU A 80 8.32 1.68 14.66
N PHE A 81 8.92 0.76 13.93
CA PHE A 81 8.22 -0.41 13.40
C PHE A 81 8.54 -1.72 14.15
N ALA A 82 9.74 -1.83 14.74
CA ALA A 82 10.09 -3.06 15.45
C ALA A 82 9.18 -3.38 16.65
N PRO A 83 8.66 -2.41 17.42
CA PRO A 83 7.72 -2.67 18.51
C PRO A 83 6.29 -3.01 18.08
N LEU A 84 5.94 -2.78 16.80
CA LEU A 84 4.58 -2.98 16.35
C LEU A 84 4.16 -4.45 16.38
N SER A 85 2.95 -4.68 16.85
CA SER A 85 2.28 -5.98 16.80
C SER A 85 1.80 -6.30 15.38
N ARG A 86 1.33 -7.53 15.19
CA ARG A 86 0.61 -7.90 13.98
C ARG A 86 -0.71 -7.14 13.90
N MET A 87 -1.10 -6.77 12.69
CA MET A 87 -2.40 -6.14 12.41
C MET A 87 -3.53 -7.13 12.75
N GLU A 88 -4.44 -6.72 13.61
CA GLU A 88 -5.52 -7.58 14.12
C GLU A 88 -6.86 -7.31 13.42
N ASN A 89 -7.05 -6.13 12.86
CA ASN A 89 -8.30 -5.75 12.21
C ASN A 89 -8.36 -6.33 10.78
N PRO A 90 -9.30 -7.28 10.50
CA PRO A 90 -9.37 -7.95 9.20
C PRO A 90 -9.79 -7.01 8.06
N GLU A 91 -10.55 -5.95 8.34
CA GLU A 91 -10.91 -4.95 7.34
C GLU A 91 -9.67 -4.16 6.92
N THR A 92 -8.88 -3.70 7.88
CA THR A 92 -7.65 -2.96 7.62
C THR A 92 -6.61 -3.85 6.91
N GLU A 93 -6.52 -5.12 7.28
CA GLU A 93 -5.66 -6.08 6.59
C GLU A 93 -6.08 -6.30 5.13
N ALA A 94 -7.38 -6.40 4.88
CA ALA A 94 -7.91 -6.53 3.52
C ALA A 94 -7.64 -5.26 2.67
N VAL A 95 -7.77 -4.08 3.26
CA VAL A 95 -7.40 -2.80 2.63
C VAL A 95 -5.89 -2.73 2.36
N MET A 96 -5.06 -3.21 3.29
CA MET A 96 -3.62 -3.28 3.10
C MET A 96 -3.24 -4.19 1.92
N ASN A 97 -3.89 -5.34 1.79
CA ASN A 97 -3.69 -6.25 0.66
C ASN A 97 -4.13 -5.61 -0.67
N LEU A 98 -5.20 -4.84 -0.66
CA LEU A 98 -5.68 -4.10 -1.84
C LEU A 98 -4.67 -3.01 -2.26
N LEU A 99 -4.13 -2.25 -1.29
CA LEU A 99 -3.04 -1.29 -1.53
C LEU A 99 -1.80 -1.98 -2.10
N TYR A 100 -1.45 -3.16 -1.59
CA TYR A 100 -0.33 -3.95 -2.08
C TYR A 100 -0.51 -4.35 -3.55
N SER A 101 -1.67 -4.92 -3.90
CA SER A 101 -1.99 -5.30 -5.27
C SER A 101 -1.99 -4.09 -6.22
N ALA A 102 -2.57 -2.96 -5.77
CA ALA A 102 -2.51 -1.69 -6.50
C ALA A 102 -1.08 -1.21 -6.71
N SER A 103 -0.22 -1.32 -5.68
CA SER A 103 1.17 -0.86 -5.75
C SER A 103 2.00 -1.67 -6.75
N ILE A 104 1.79 -2.99 -6.81
CA ILE A 104 2.44 -3.85 -7.82
C ILE A 104 2.04 -3.41 -9.23
N CYS A 105 0.74 -3.22 -9.49
CA CYS A 105 0.28 -2.76 -10.80
C CYS A 105 0.83 -1.37 -11.14
N ALA A 106 0.83 -0.46 -10.16
CA ALA A 106 1.32 0.91 -10.35
C ALA A 106 2.83 0.95 -10.63
N SER A 107 3.63 0.01 -10.12
CA SER A 107 5.07 -0.03 -10.35
C SER A 107 5.44 -0.12 -11.84
N PHE A 108 4.59 -0.73 -12.65
CA PHE A 108 4.77 -0.85 -14.11
C PHE A 108 4.14 0.29 -14.91
N ILE A 109 3.16 1.00 -14.33
CA ILE A 109 2.33 1.97 -15.05
C ILE A 109 2.72 3.41 -14.70
N CYS A 110 2.87 3.71 -13.40
CA CYS A 110 3.10 5.05 -12.89
C CYS A 110 3.94 5.02 -11.60
N PRO A 111 5.27 5.23 -11.69
CA PRO A 111 6.16 5.18 -10.52
C PRO A 111 5.77 6.15 -9.39
N ARG A 112 5.21 7.31 -9.72
CA ARG A 112 4.73 8.27 -8.72
C ARG A 112 3.56 7.72 -7.92
N LEU A 113 2.59 7.11 -8.62
CA LEU A 113 1.45 6.46 -7.96
C LEU A 113 1.91 5.27 -7.09
N HIS A 114 2.86 4.48 -7.58
CA HIS A 114 3.49 3.43 -6.78
C HIS A 114 4.06 3.98 -5.48
N PHE A 115 4.81 5.08 -5.53
CA PHE A 115 5.37 5.73 -4.34
C PHE A 115 4.28 6.19 -3.36
N LEU A 116 3.21 6.83 -3.83
CA LEU A 116 2.10 7.28 -2.98
C LEU A 116 1.38 6.12 -2.30
N LEU A 117 1.16 5.03 -3.02
CA LEU A 117 0.57 3.80 -2.46
C LEU A 117 1.45 3.23 -1.35
N LEU A 118 2.76 3.18 -1.56
CA LEU A 118 3.70 2.74 -0.52
C LEU A 118 3.70 3.66 0.69
N CYS A 119 3.71 4.98 0.50
CA CYS A 119 3.57 5.93 1.61
C CYS A 119 2.30 5.65 2.43
N ARG A 120 1.17 5.39 1.74
CA ARG A 120 -0.09 5.06 2.43
C ARG A 120 0.01 3.76 3.22
N MET A 121 0.64 2.73 2.65
CA MET A 121 0.86 1.46 3.34
C MET A 121 1.75 1.64 4.59
N MET A 122 2.80 2.47 4.49
CA MET A 122 3.66 2.79 5.64
C MET A 122 2.90 3.49 6.77
N HIS A 123 2.01 4.43 6.43
CA HIS A 123 1.14 5.09 7.42
C HIS A 123 0.19 4.09 8.09
N LEU A 124 -0.48 3.24 7.32
CA LEU A 124 -1.38 2.22 7.88
C LEU A 124 -0.64 1.22 8.77
N THR A 125 0.59 0.87 8.41
CA THR A 125 1.43 0.00 9.25
C THR A 125 1.73 0.64 10.60
N LEU A 126 2.04 1.94 10.62
CA LEU A 126 2.26 2.68 11.88
C LEU A 126 1.00 2.79 12.74
N ASP A 127 -0.18 2.86 12.09
CA ASP A 127 -1.45 3.01 12.82
C ASP A 127 -2.02 1.69 13.35
N HIS A 128 -1.82 0.60 12.59
CA HIS A 128 -2.59 -0.63 12.80
C HIS A 128 -1.73 -1.88 12.97
N GLY A 129 -0.41 -1.78 12.81
CA GLY A 129 0.50 -2.92 12.95
C GLY A 129 0.95 -3.54 11.62
N ILE A 130 1.64 -4.66 11.71
CA ILE A 130 2.40 -5.28 10.63
C ILE A 130 1.61 -6.40 9.96
N THR A 131 1.70 -6.46 8.62
CA THR A 131 1.26 -7.58 7.78
C THR A 131 2.40 -8.04 6.86
N GLY A 132 2.21 -9.14 6.14
CA GLY A 132 3.14 -9.54 5.08
C GLY A 132 3.27 -8.46 3.98
N ALA A 133 2.17 -7.77 3.65
CA ALA A 133 2.18 -6.65 2.71
C ALA A 133 3.00 -5.45 3.25
N SER A 134 2.98 -5.20 4.57
CA SER A 134 3.78 -4.14 5.20
C SER A 134 5.28 -4.35 5.00
N THR A 135 5.76 -5.57 5.20
CA THR A 135 7.20 -5.88 5.05
C THR A 135 7.67 -5.69 3.61
N THR A 136 6.85 -6.11 2.65
CA THR A 136 7.14 -5.87 1.23
C THR A 136 7.10 -4.39 0.89
N ALA A 137 6.12 -3.65 1.42
CA ALA A 137 6.04 -2.20 1.24
C ALA A 137 7.26 -1.47 1.80
N MET A 138 7.75 -1.86 2.99
CA MET A 138 8.98 -1.30 3.57
C MET A 138 10.20 -1.50 2.68
N ALA A 139 10.36 -2.70 2.10
CA ALA A 139 11.48 -2.99 1.22
C ALA A 139 11.45 -2.08 -0.04
N TRP A 140 10.31 -1.99 -0.71
CA TRP A 140 10.15 -1.13 -1.89
C TRP A 140 10.23 0.35 -1.55
N PHE A 141 9.65 0.76 -0.43
CA PHE A 141 9.77 2.14 0.06
C PHE A 141 11.22 2.54 0.26
N GLY A 142 12.03 1.66 0.88
CA GLY A 142 13.46 1.88 1.04
C GLY A 142 14.21 2.07 -0.30
N VAL A 143 13.86 1.29 -1.32
CA VAL A 143 14.42 1.43 -2.67
C VAL A 143 14.05 2.79 -3.28
N LEU A 144 12.76 3.17 -3.18
CA LEU A 144 12.27 4.38 -3.84
C LEU A 144 12.75 5.67 -3.17
N ILE A 145 12.86 5.72 -1.83
CA ILE A 145 13.42 6.90 -1.16
C ILE A 145 14.91 7.09 -1.47
N GLY A 146 15.66 5.98 -1.61
CA GLY A 146 17.04 6.04 -2.08
C GLY A 146 17.14 6.63 -3.49
N HIS A 147 16.30 6.13 -4.41
CA HIS A 147 16.31 6.59 -5.79
C HIS A 147 15.80 8.03 -5.97
N ARG A 148 14.70 8.39 -5.28
CA ARG A 148 14.02 9.68 -5.48
C ARG A 148 14.64 10.83 -4.68
N TYR A 149 15.04 10.56 -3.43
CA TYR A 149 15.50 11.59 -2.48
C TYR A 149 16.94 11.42 -2.05
N ALA A 150 17.70 10.49 -2.66
CA ALA A 150 19.06 10.13 -2.28
C ALA A 150 19.22 9.65 -0.82
N GLU A 151 18.13 9.20 -0.20
CA GLU A 151 18.10 8.71 1.18
C GLU A 151 18.55 7.23 1.27
N TYR A 152 19.76 6.94 0.75
CA TYR A 152 20.29 5.57 0.65
C TYR A 152 20.49 4.90 1.99
N ARG A 153 20.95 5.66 3.00
CA ARG A 153 21.16 5.13 4.35
C ARG A 153 19.85 4.72 5.00
N LEU A 154 18.85 5.58 4.90
CA LEU A 154 17.50 5.32 5.42
C LEU A 154 16.84 4.18 4.63
N GLY A 155 16.99 4.16 3.32
CA GLY A 155 16.51 3.08 2.47
C GLY A 155 17.08 1.71 2.84
N PHE A 156 18.39 1.64 3.13
CA PHE A 156 19.02 0.42 3.63
C PHE A 156 18.46 -0.03 4.99
N GLN A 157 18.17 0.90 5.88
CA GLN A 157 17.57 0.60 7.18
C GLN A 157 16.17 -0.01 7.01
N TYR A 158 15.34 0.55 6.12
CA TYR A 158 14.02 -0.03 5.81
C TYR A 158 14.12 -1.42 5.20
N GLY A 159 15.04 -1.65 4.26
CA GLY A 159 15.27 -2.98 3.68
C GLY A 159 15.71 -4.02 4.70
N THR A 160 16.61 -3.64 5.62
CA THR A 160 17.07 -4.51 6.72
C THR A 160 15.92 -4.85 7.66
N LEU A 161 15.16 -3.85 8.07
CA LEU A 161 14.00 -4.03 8.94
C LEU A 161 12.92 -4.90 8.28
N ALA A 162 12.63 -4.70 7.01
CA ALA A 162 11.67 -5.51 6.26
C ALA A 162 12.03 -7.00 6.31
N ARG A 163 13.32 -7.32 6.13
CA ARG A 163 13.83 -8.69 6.24
C ARG A 163 13.69 -9.25 7.65
N GLU A 164 14.00 -8.47 8.68
CA GLU A 164 13.90 -8.88 10.07
C GLU A 164 12.46 -9.16 10.48
N LEU A 165 11.53 -8.27 10.09
CA LEU A 165 10.10 -8.43 10.37
C LEU A 165 9.47 -9.58 9.58
N GLY A 166 9.87 -9.79 8.33
CA GLY A 166 9.37 -10.88 7.51
C GLY A 166 9.80 -12.27 7.97
N ASN A 167 10.87 -12.36 8.76
CA ASN A 167 11.36 -13.61 9.35
C ASN A 167 10.80 -13.89 10.76
N ARG A 168 9.93 -13.03 11.29
CA ARG A 168 9.29 -13.28 12.59
C ARG A 168 8.27 -14.42 12.44
N PRO A 169 8.21 -15.35 13.39
CA PRO A 169 7.24 -16.44 13.40
C PRO A 169 5.79 -15.96 13.58
#